data_43dcfeb67c862390da5eea977d0b5de7
#
_entry.id   43dcfeb67c862390da5eea977d0b5de7
#
_cell.length_a   1.000
_cell.length_b   1.000
_cell.length_c   1.000
_cell.angle_alpha   90.00
_cell.angle_beta   90.00
_cell.angle_gamma   90.00
#
_symmetry.space_group_name_H-M   'P 1'
#
loop_
_entity.id
_entity.type
_entity.pdbx_description
1 polymer ?
#
loop_
_entity_poly.entity_id
_entity_poly.type
_entity_poly.pdbx_seq_one_letter_code
_entity_poly.pdbx_strand_id
1 'polypeptide(L)'
;MVCGRHRVPGSGGDAPPRPRGEWKGTRTVQRQRAPSPKDARHRSPSERIPSLLLKVNPFSPSSRAPRDSGGCRAGGALELRGSGLPAGRGAGAQWPDSSNGNPPGSTEGSEDIIVVALYDYDAIHHEDLSFQKGDQMVVLEESGEWWRARSLATRKEGYIPSNYVARVNSLETEEWFFKGISRKDAERQLLAPGNVLGSFMIRDSETTKGSYSLSVRDYDPQHRDTVKHYKIRTLDNGGFYISPRSTFGSLQELVAHYKKASDGLCQKLTVPCMSSKPQKPWEKDAWEIPRESLKMEKKLGAGQFGEVWMATYNKHTKVAVKTMKPGSMSVEAFLAEANLMKTLQHDKLVKLHAVVTEEPIYIITEFMAKGSLLDFLKSEEGSRQPLPKLIDFSAQIAEGMAFIERRNYIHRDLRAANILVSASLVCKIADFGLARVIEDNEYTAREGAKFPIKWTAPEAINFGSFTIKSDVWSFGILLMEIVTYGRIPYPAT
;
A
#
# COMPACT_ATOMS: atom_id res chain seq x y z
N MET A 1 -52.16 -29.64 -39.62
CA MET A 1 -52.34 -31.10 -39.67
C MET A 1 -51.92 -31.62 -38.29
N VAL A 2 -52.91 -31.96 -37.48
CA VAL A 2 -53.20 -33.18 -36.77
C VAL A 2 -52.14 -33.56 -35.73
N CYS A 3 -52.37 -33.26 -34.48
CA CYS A 3 -53.16 -33.96 -33.44
C CYS A 3 -52.51 -35.27 -32.97
N GLY A 4 -52.23 -35.37 -31.65
CA GLY A 4 -51.87 -36.61 -30.99
C GLY A 4 -51.65 -36.37 -29.49
N ARG A 5 -52.76 -36.34 -28.71
CA ARG A 5 -52.76 -36.49 -27.23
C ARG A 5 -52.65 -37.97 -26.89
N HIS A 6 -51.91 -38.33 -25.86
CA HIS A 6 -52.27 -39.46 -25.01
C HIS A 6 -52.01 -39.20 -23.53
N ARG A 7 -53.00 -39.60 -22.75
CA ARG A 7 -53.19 -39.49 -21.31
C ARG A 7 -52.54 -40.70 -20.58
N VAL A 8 -52.20 -40.42 -19.33
CA VAL A 8 -51.95 -41.13 -18.05
C VAL A 8 -52.66 -42.48 -17.89
N PRO A 9 -52.15 -43.45 -17.06
CA PRO A 9 -52.39 -43.50 -15.60
C PRO A 9 -51.15 -43.93 -14.80
N GLY A 10 -50.87 -43.59 -13.55
CA GLY A 10 -51.56 -43.69 -12.30
C GLY A 10 -51.32 -45.01 -11.57
N SER A 11 -50.43 -45.04 -10.53
CA SER A 11 -50.38 -45.94 -9.36
C SER A 11 -49.16 -45.51 -8.53
N GLY A 12 -49.18 -45.17 -7.28
CA GLY A 12 -49.75 -45.82 -6.11
C GLY A 12 -48.64 -46.63 -5.44
N GLY A 13 -48.09 -46.20 -4.30
CA GLY A 13 -47.15 -47.01 -3.54
C GLY A 13 -46.46 -46.25 -2.42
N ASP A 14 -47.07 -46.25 -1.28
CA ASP A 14 -46.67 -46.46 0.11
C ASP A 14 -45.29 -45.96 0.58
N ALA A 15 -45.37 -45.11 1.59
CA ALA A 15 -44.32 -44.78 2.54
C ALA A 15 -44.29 -45.77 3.72
N PRO A 16 -43.10 -46.20 4.19
CA PRO A 16 -43.00 -46.92 5.46
C PRO A 16 -42.72 -46.02 6.65
N PRO A 17 -43.06 -46.48 7.90
CA PRO A 17 -43.23 -45.65 9.09
C PRO A 17 -41.95 -45.46 9.90
N ARG A 18 -41.93 -44.39 10.70
CA ARG A 18 -40.91 -44.10 11.71
C ARG A 18 -41.03 -45.01 12.93
N PRO A 19 -39.95 -45.47 13.56
CA PRO A 19 -39.99 -46.08 14.86
C PRO A 19 -39.92 -45.02 15.99
N ARG A 20 -40.88 -45.13 16.90
CA ARG A 20 -40.84 -44.51 18.22
C ARG A 20 -39.91 -45.33 19.13
N GLY A 21 -39.03 -44.67 19.86
CA GLY A 21 -38.27 -45.27 20.94
C GLY A 21 -38.30 -44.35 22.16
N GLU A 22 -39.14 -44.72 23.09
CA GLU A 22 -39.17 -44.15 24.47
C GLU A 22 -37.86 -44.53 25.21
N TRP A 23 -37.23 -43.56 25.88
CA TRP A 23 -36.38 -43.83 27.03
C TRP A 23 -36.73 -42.89 28.15
N LYS A 24 -37.38 -43.43 29.19
CA LYS A 24 -37.52 -42.85 30.52
C LYS A 24 -36.19 -42.97 31.25
N GLY A 25 -35.68 -41.90 31.81
CA GLY A 25 -34.50 -41.87 32.67
C GLY A 25 -34.55 -40.65 33.57
N THR A 26 -35.23 -40.78 34.68
CA THR A 26 -35.29 -39.84 35.82
C THR A 26 -33.89 -39.67 36.43
N ARG A 27 -33.34 -38.46 36.44
CA ARG A 27 -32.25 -38.07 37.35
C ARG A 27 -32.59 -36.71 37.97
N THR A 28 -32.81 -36.77 39.25
CA THR A 28 -33.01 -35.71 40.25
C THR A 28 -31.78 -34.75 40.21
N VAL A 29 -32.03 -33.48 39.90
CA VAL A 29 -31.03 -32.42 40.06
C VAL A 29 -31.37 -31.70 41.37
N GLN A 30 -30.52 -31.89 42.38
CA GLN A 30 -30.51 -31.11 43.60
C GLN A 30 -30.21 -29.64 43.31
N ARG A 31 -31.15 -28.77 43.63
CA ARG A 31 -30.98 -27.33 43.75
C ARG A 31 -30.09 -27.04 44.96
N GLN A 32 -28.88 -26.57 44.76
CA GLN A 32 -28.11 -25.87 45.78
C GLN A 32 -28.50 -24.39 45.78
N ARG A 33 -28.98 -23.94 46.96
CA ARG A 33 -29.34 -22.56 47.30
C ARG A 33 -28.04 -21.72 47.36
N ALA A 34 -28.11 -20.51 46.80
CA ALA A 34 -27.12 -19.46 47.01
C ALA A 34 -27.17 -18.93 48.45
N PRO A 35 -26.02 -18.61 49.07
CA PRO A 35 -26.00 -17.95 50.38
C PRO A 35 -26.11 -16.43 50.23
N SER A 36 -26.79 -15.82 51.21
CA SER A 36 -26.99 -14.39 51.37
C SER A 36 -25.77 -13.66 51.93
N PRO A 37 -25.67 -12.34 51.72
CA PRO A 37 -24.43 -11.59 52.01
C PRO A 37 -24.45 -11.04 53.45
N LYS A 38 -23.67 -11.65 54.34
CA LYS A 38 -23.13 -11.01 55.55
C LYS A 38 -21.86 -11.79 55.97
N ASP A 39 -20.80 -11.00 56.22
CA ASP A 39 -19.48 -11.40 56.72
C ASP A 39 -18.37 -11.51 55.67
N ALA A 40 -17.82 -10.35 55.35
CA ALA A 40 -16.45 -10.24 54.83
C ALA A 40 -15.73 -9.05 55.49
N ARG A 41 -15.02 -9.36 56.56
CA ARG A 41 -13.89 -8.52 57.03
C ARG A 41 -12.61 -9.30 56.89
N HIS A 42 -11.60 -8.60 56.30
CA HIS A 42 -10.15 -8.91 56.30
C HIS A 42 -9.65 -10.07 55.45
N ARG A 43 -9.04 -9.66 54.28
CA ARG A 43 -7.62 -9.97 53.98
C ARG A 43 -7.27 -9.44 52.59
N SER A 44 -6.35 -8.46 52.54
CA SER A 44 -5.49 -8.25 51.36
C SER A 44 -4.49 -9.36 51.24
N PRO A 45 -4.07 -9.76 50.04
CA PRO A 45 -2.77 -9.35 49.56
C PRO A 45 -2.76 -8.95 48.09
N SER A 46 -1.91 -7.97 47.83
CA SER A 46 -1.43 -7.47 46.59
C SER A 46 -0.95 -8.57 45.63
N GLU A 47 -1.59 -8.70 44.47
CA GLU A 47 -0.92 -9.26 43.29
C GLU A 47 -0.71 -8.15 42.27
N ARG A 48 0.56 -7.84 42.07
CA ARG A 48 1.06 -6.84 41.13
C ARG A 48 0.88 -7.36 39.70
N ILE A 49 0.05 -6.67 38.95
CA ILE A 49 0.07 -6.73 37.48
C ILE A 49 1.28 -5.90 37.02
N PRO A 50 2.16 -6.42 36.17
CA PRO A 50 3.26 -5.62 35.62
C PRO A 50 2.69 -4.58 34.64
N SER A 51 2.70 -3.34 35.01
CA SER A 51 2.45 -2.22 34.14
C SER A 51 3.63 -2.03 33.18
N LEU A 52 3.49 -2.53 31.95
CA LEU A 52 4.33 -2.18 30.81
C LEU A 52 3.58 -1.10 30.02
N LEU A 53 3.54 0.08 30.56
CA LEU A 53 3.09 1.29 29.87
C LEU A 53 4.30 2.17 29.57
N LEU A 54 4.65 2.19 28.28
CA LEU A 54 5.13 3.34 27.49
C LEU A 54 5.70 4.52 28.29
N LYS A 55 7.02 4.55 28.39
CA LYS A 55 7.74 5.82 28.60
C LYS A 55 7.71 6.61 27.29
N VAL A 56 6.73 7.46 27.14
CA VAL A 56 6.76 8.59 26.21
C VAL A 56 7.40 9.74 26.99
N ASN A 57 8.59 10.14 26.59
CA ASN A 57 9.24 11.36 27.10
C ASN A 57 8.44 12.57 26.59
N PRO A 58 8.00 13.49 27.48
CA PRO A 58 7.47 14.76 27.05
C PRO A 58 8.64 15.70 26.73
N PHE A 59 8.75 16.14 25.49
CA PHE A 59 9.56 17.28 25.12
C PHE A 59 8.98 18.54 25.78
N SER A 60 9.72 19.10 26.73
CA SER A 60 9.48 20.41 27.26
C SER A 60 10.01 21.48 26.30
N PRO A 61 9.26 22.54 26.00
CA PRO A 61 9.80 23.68 25.27
C PRO A 61 10.53 24.59 26.26
N SER A 62 11.83 24.75 26.10
CA SER A 62 12.58 25.78 26.80
C SER A 62 12.36 27.13 26.12
N SER A 63 11.56 27.97 26.75
CA SER A 63 11.47 29.40 26.50
C SER A 63 12.75 30.08 27.00
N ARG A 64 13.48 30.74 26.12
CA ARG A 64 14.33 31.89 26.46
C ARG A 64 14.24 32.93 25.36
N ALA A 65 13.50 33.99 25.67
CA ALA A 65 13.60 35.26 25.01
C ALA A 65 14.89 35.97 25.46
N PRO A 66 15.56 36.74 24.62
CA PRO A 66 16.41 37.85 25.08
C PRO A 66 15.65 39.16 24.99
N ARG A 67 15.81 39.93 26.10
CA ARG A 67 15.31 41.27 26.28
C ARG A 67 16.10 42.28 25.48
N ASP A 68 15.37 43.35 25.15
CA ASP A 68 15.71 44.67 24.67
C ASP A 68 17.09 45.23 25.05
N SER A 69 17.66 45.95 24.11
CA SER A 69 18.08 47.35 24.29
C SER A 69 18.48 47.97 22.95
N GLY A 70 17.70 48.88 22.41
CA GLY A 70 18.06 50.30 22.47
C GLY A 70 18.66 50.80 21.18
N GLY A 71 17.94 51.66 20.47
CA GLY A 71 18.54 52.91 20.06
C GLY A 71 18.75 53.19 18.57
N CYS A 72 17.80 53.86 17.96
CA CYS A 72 17.93 55.09 17.15
C CYS A 72 18.65 55.16 15.80
N ARG A 73 17.85 55.65 14.85
CA ARG A 73 18.08 56.68 13.81
C ARG A 73 18.77 56.30 12.49
N ALA A 74 17.98 56.33 11.46
CA ALA A 74 17.82 57.41 10.45
C ALA A 74 18.96 57.57 9.42
N GLY A 75 18.56 57.55 8.17
CA GLY A 75 19.08 58.46 7.16
C GLY A 75 19.88 57.85 6.01
N GLY A 76 19.41 58.09 4.81
CA GLY A 76 20.28 58.34 3.70
C GLY A 76 20.03 57.51 2.45
N ALA A 77 19.13 57.98 1.65
CA ALA A 77 19.11 57.71 0.21
C ALA A 77 20.34 58.33 -0.44
N LEU A 78 20.94 57.65 -1.40
CA LEU A 78 21.73 58.31 -2.44
C LEU A 78 21.72 57.44 -3.70
N GLU A 79 20.99 57.95 -4.67
CA GLU A 79 21.22 57.70 -6.10
C GLU A 79 22.62 58.13 -6.49
N LEU A 80 23.24 57.44 -7.41
CA LEU A 80 24.09 58.06 -8.42
C LEU A 80 24.21 57.17 -9.66
N ARG A 81 23.79 57.81 -10.69
CA ARG A 81 23.94 57.55 -12.13
C ARG A 81 25.41 57.48 -12.59
N GLY A 82 25.59 56.77 -13.69
CA GLY A 82 26.25 57.42 -14.80
C GLY A 82 27.45 56.75 -15.41
N SER A 83 27.31 56.49 -16.69
CA SER A 83 28.24 56.66 -17.79
C SER A 83 29.44 55.72 -17.85
N GLY A 84 29.87 55.18 -18.97
CA GLY A 84 29.76 55.52 -20.36
C GLY A 84 30.70 54.57 -21.13
N LEU A 85 30.34 54.28 -22.34
CA LEU A 85 31.19 53.64 -23.37
C LEU A 85 32.41 54.50 -23.74
N PRO A 86 33.46 53.95 -24.37
CA PRO A 86 33.46 54.04 -25.83
C PRO A 86 34.03 52.85 -26.61
N ALA A 87 33.68 52.90 -27.85
CA ALA A 87 34.04 52.05 -28.96
C ALA A 87 35.50 52.14 -29.39
N GLY A 88 36.04 51.06 -29.97
CA GLY A 88 37.29 51.03 -30.71
C GLY A 88 37.19 50.04 -31.88
N ARG A 89 37.30 50.59 -33.05
CA ARG A 89 37.30 49.92 -34.39
C ARG A 89 38.63 49.24 -34.67
N GLY A 90 38.61 48.23 -35.56
CA GLY A 90 39.70 47.99 -36.47
C GLY A 90 39.86 46.60 -37.02
N ALA A 91 39.48 46.46 -38.30
CA ALA A 91 40.11 45.72 -39.42
C ALA A 91 40.36 44.21 -39.21
N GLY A 92 39.82 43.27 -39.96
CA GLY A 92 39.91 43.13 -41.43
C GLY A 92 41.06 42.19 -41.79
N ALA A 93 40.77 40.88 -42.04
CA ALA A 93 41.63 40.08 -42.93
C ALA A 93 40.83 38.84 -43.40
N GLN A 94 41.01 38.60 -44.67
CA GLN A 94 40.36 37.70 -45.61
C GLN A 94 40.60 36.23 -45.34
N TRP A 95 39.62 35.46 -45.85
CA TRP A 95 39.62 34.00 -46.05
C TRP A 95 40.70 33.56 -47.06
N PRO A 96 41.13 32.28 -47.02
CA PRO A 96 40.98 31.49 -48.22
C PRO A 96 40.18 30.17 -47.95
N ASP A 97 39.40 29.89 -48.96
CA ASP A 97 38.69 28.67 -49.28
C ASP A 97 39.68 27.51 -49.43
N SER A 98 39.40 26.36 -48.85
CA SER A 98 39.90 25.07 -49.25
C SER A 98 38.95 23.97 -48.83
N SER A 99 38.19 23.51 -49.77
CA SER A 99 37.50 22.24 -49.82
C SER A 99 38.36 21.07 -49.35
N ASN A 100 37.92 20.40 -48.26
CA ASN A 100 38.15 18.96 -48.11
C ASN A 100 37.08 18.40 -47.18
N GLY A 101 36.34 17.44 -47.72
CA GLY A 101 35.27 16.72 -47.02
C GLY A 101 35.81 15.90 -45.86
N ASN A 102 35.28 16.19 -44.68
CA ASN A 102 35.27 15.27 -43.59
C ASN A 102 33.88 14.66 -43.46
N PRO A 103 33.76 13.36 -43.17
CA PRO A 103 32.47 12.73 -42.96
C PRO A 103 31.81 13.28 -41.68
N PRO A 104 30.49 13.25 -41.58
CA PRO A 104 29.78 13.81 -40.43
C PRO A 104 30.24 13.11 -39.14
N GLY A 105 30.61 13.95 -38.17
CA GLY A 105 31.12 13.54 -36.88
C GLY A 105 30.23 12.55 -36.20
N SER A 106 30.86 11.54 -35.62
CA SER A 106 30.38 10.65 -34.63
C SER A 106 29.57 11.43 -33.58
N THR A 107 28.26 11.24 -33.59
CA THR A 107 27.38 11.49 -32.45
C THR A 107 27.98 10.78 -31.25
N GLU A 108 28.24 11.51 -30.19
CA GLU A 108 28.55 10.99 -28.86
C GLU A 108 27.58 9.87 -28.56
N GLY A 109 28.09 8.64 -28.37
CA GLY A 109 27.27 7.48 -28.10
C GLY A 109 26.59 7.64 -26.78
N SER A 110 25.29 7.90 -26.79
CA SER A 110 24.44 7.55 -25.67
C SER A 110 24.52 6.03 -25.58
N GLU A 111 25.11 5.50 -24.52
CA GLU A 111 25.13 4.07 -24.27
C GLU A 111 23.65 3.59 -24.24
N ASP A 112 23.30 2.72 -25.18
CA ASP A 112 21.96 2.13 -25.25
C ASP A 112 21.63 1.45 -23.93
N ILE A 113 20.55 1.90 -23.25
CA ILE A 113 20.09 1.30 -22.01
C ILE A 113 19.39 -0.01 -22.37
N ILE A 114 20.05 -1.13 -22.06
CA ILE A 114 19.49 -2.47 -22.28
C ILE A 114 18.83 -2.96 -21.00
N VAL A 115 17.59 -3.45 -21.12
CA VAL A 115 16.82 -4.09 -20.06
C VAL A 115 16.48 -5.53 -20.41
N VAL A 116 16.28 -6.35 -19.38
CA VAL A 116 15.81 -7.73 -19.49
C VAL A 116 14.45 -7.86 -18.83
N ALA A 117 13.56 -8.61 -19.45
CA ALA A 117 12.23 -8.90 -18.93
C ALA A 117 12.30 -9.85 -17.72
N LEU A 118 11.69 -9.44 -16.61
CA LEU A 118 11.55 -10.24 -15.39
C LEU A 118 10.29 -11.11 -15.41
N TYR A 119 9.29 -10.74 -16.21
CA TYR A 119 7.98 -11.38 -16.32
C TYR A 119 7.51 -11.37 -17.77
N ASP A 120 6.63 -12.31 -18.13
CA ASP A 120 5.97 -12.31 -19.44
C ASP A 120 4.95 -11.16 -19.52
N TYR A 121 4.88 -10.52 -20.68
CA TYR A 121 3.90 -9.49 -20.98
C TYR A 121 3.27 -9.68 -22.35
N ASP A 122 1.96 -9.86 -22.38
CA ASP A 122 1.18 -9.85 -23.62
C ASP A 122 0.63 -8.44 -23.85
N ALA A 123 0.91 -7.86 -25.00
CA ALA A 123 0.42 -6.56 -25.41
C ALA A 123 -1.12 -6.52 -25.36
N ILE A 124 -1.65 -5.48 -24.73
CA ILE A 124 -3.10 -5.26 -24.62
C ILE A 124 -3.53 -4.21 -25.66
N HIS A 125 -2.68 -3.24 -25.92
CA HIS A 125 -2.87 -2.20 -26.91
C HIS A 125 -1.95 -2.42 -28.11
N HIS A 126 -2.33 -1.85 -29.25
CA HIS A 126 -1.55 -1.98 -30.49
C HIS A 126 -0.17 -1.31 -30.40
N GLU A 127 -0.01 -0.37 -29.47
CA GLU A 127 1.26 0.34 -29.22
C GLU A 127 2.15 -0.36 -28.20
N ASP A 128 1.65 -1.39 -27.50
CA ASP A 128 2.43 -2.14 -26.53
C ASP A 128 3.34 -3.16 -27.22
N LEU A 129 4.49 -3.46 -26.60
CA LEU A 129 5.41 -4.51 -27.02
C LEU A 129 5.21 -5.75 -26.16
N SER A 130 4.82 -6.87 -26.79
CA SER A 130 4.79 -8.19 -26.13
C SER A 130 6.21 -8.74 -25.99
N PHE A 131 6.48 -9.41 -24.85
CA PHE A 131 7.76 -10.05 -24.57
C PHE A 131 7.59 -11.18 -23.54
N GLN A 132 8.59 -12.08 -23.51
CA GLN A 132 8.67 -13.18 -22.53
C GLN A 132 9.77 -12.89 -21.51
N LYS A 133 9.68 -13.52 -20.33
CA LYS A 133 10.74 -13.46 -19.31
C LYS A 133 12.07 -13.86 -19.93
N GLY A 134 13.09 -13.01 -19.75
CA GLY A 134 14.43 -13.19 -20.29
C GLY A 134 14.70 -12.44 -21.60
N ASP A 135 13.66 -11.93 -22.27
CA ASP A 135 13.85 -11.10 -23.47
C ASP A 135 14.60 -9.82 -23.16
N GLN A 136 15.48 -9.42 -24.07
CA GLN A 136 16.24 -8.18 -23.94
C GLN A 136 15.70 -7.11 -24.90
N MET A 137 15.69 -5.87 -24.40
CA MET A 137 15.15 -4.71 -25.10
C MET A 137 16.04 -3.51 -24.87
N VAL A 138 16.15 -2.66 -25.88
CA VAL A 138 16.76 -1.33 -25.77
C VAL A 138 15.68 -0.34 -25.36
N VAL A 139 15.91 0.41 -24.31
CA VAL A 139 15.01 1.48 -23.87
C VAL A 139 15.28 2.70 -24.75
N LEU A 140 14.23 3.18 -25.41
CA LEU A 140 14.28 4.36 -26.27
C LEU A 140 13.89 5.63 -25.49
N GLU A 141 12.96 5.48 -24.54
CA GLU A 141 12.45 6.57 -23.70
C GLU A 141 12.06 6.04 -22.32
N GLU A 142 12.63 6.60 -21.26
CA GLU A 142 12.24 6.34 -19.86
C GLU A 142 11.26 7.45 -19.41
N SER A 143 9.96 7.15 -19.34
CA SER A 143 8.96 8.12 -18.91
C SER A 143 7.92 7.44 -18.00
N GLY A 144 7.94 7.77 -16.72
CA GLY A 144 6.96 7.28 -15.75
C GLY A 144 6.91 5.75 -15.59
N GLU A 145 5.69 5.21 -15.50
CA GLU A 145 5.45 3.77 -15.30
C GLU A 145 5.52 2.95 -16.61
N TRP A 146 5.55 3.59 -17.79
CA TRP A 146 5.63 2.98 -19.12
C TRP A 146 6.82 3.52 -19.87
N TRP A 147 7.69 2.63 -20.34
CA TRP A 147 8.85 2.98 -21.12
C TRP A 147 8.68 2.58 -22.58
N ARG A 148 9.17 3.38 -23.51
CA ARG A 148 9.22 2.98 -24.90
C ARG A 148 10.50 2.18 -25.14
N ALA A 149 10.37 1.00 -25.71
CA ALA A 149 11.49 0.09 -25.92
C ALA A 149 11.43 -0.60 -27.28
N ARG A 150 12.58 -1.12 -27.71
CA ARG A 150 12.74 -1.93 -28.94
C ARG A 150 13.26 -3.31 -28.55
N SER A 151 12.55 -4.36 -28.94
CA SER A 151 13.01 -5.74 -28.77
C SER A 151 14.29 -5.99 -29.58
N LEU A 152 15.30 -6.56 -28.95
CA LEU A 152 16.54 -6.97 -29.65
C LEU A 152 16.29 -8.17 -30.58
N ALA A 153 15.38 -9.06 -30.23
CA ALA A 153 15.07 -10.25 -31.01
C ALA A 153 14.19 -9.94 -32.23
N THR A 154 13.09 -9.19 -32.05
CA THR A 154 12.08 -8.96 -33.09
C THR A 154 12.23 -7.63 -33.81
N ARG A 155 13.04 -6.70 -33.27
CA ARG A 155 13.21 -5.30 -33.74
C ARG A 155 11.93 -4.47 -33.69
N LYS A 156 10.85 -4.99 -33.14
CA LYS A 156 9.61 -4.24 -32.93
C LYS A 156 9.75 -3.27 -31.79
N GLU A 157 9.07 -2.13 -31.89
CA GLU A 157 9.01 -1.09 -30.87
C GLU A 157 7.62 -1.05 -30.26
N GLY A 158 7.54 -0.63 -28.99
CA GLY A 158 6.30 -0.39 -28.30
C GLY A 158 6.52 -0.04 -26.83
N TYR A 159 5.42 0.20 -26.13
CA TYR A 159 5.45 0.50 -24.69
C TYR A 159 5.58 -0.80 -23.88
N ILE A 160 6.37 -0.73 -22.82
CA ILE A 160 6.60 -1.80 -21.85
C ILE A 160 6.36 -1.30 -20.42
N PRO A 161 5.81 -2.12 -19.52
CA PRO A 161 5.69 -1.76 -18.12
C PRO A 161 7.08 -1.69 -17.46
N SER A 162 7.46 -0.55 -16.91
CA SER A 162 8.79 -0.35 -16.31
C SER A 162 9.08 -1.30 -15.13
N ASN A 163 8.04 -1.72 -14.40
CA ASN A 163 8.14 -2.66 -13.27
C ASN A 163 8.20 -4.14 -13.69
N TYR A 164 8.19 -4.43 -15.01
CA TYR A 164 8.34 -5.80 -15.54
C TYR A 164 9.74 -6.06 -16.08
N VAL A 165 10.60 -5.05 -16.09
CA VAL A 165 11.94 -5.12 -16.64
C VAL A 165 12.98 -4.62 -15.63
N ALA A 166 14.24 -5.04 -15.82
CA ALA A 166 15.37 -4.53 -15.07
C ALA A 166 16.54 -4.27 -16.03
N ARG A 167 17.42 -3.33 -15.68
CA ARG A 167 18.64 -3.10 -16.46
C ARG A 167 19.52 -4.34 -16.46
N VAL A 168 20.05 -4.72 -17.60
CA VAL A 168 21.00 -5.84 -17.73
C VAL A 168 22.18 -5.60 -16.78
N ASN A 169 22.63 -6.65 -16.10
CA ASN A 169 23.69 -6.62 -15.08
C ASN A 169 23.38 -5.83 -13.80
N SER A 170 22.12 -5.44 -13.57
CA SER A 170 21.70 -4.87 -12.29
C SER A 170 21.29 -5.96 -11.31
N LEU A 171 21.31 -5.64 -10.01
CA LEU A 171 20.85 -6.58 -8.96
C LEU A 171 19.37 -6.94 -9.09
N GLU A 172 18.59 -6.07 -9.70
CA GLU A 172 17.15 -6.30 -9.91
C GLU A 172 16.86 -7.50 -10.84
N THR A 173 17.84 -7.98 -11.60
CA THR A 173 17.71 -9.21 -12.40
C THR A 173 17.76 -10.49 -11.55
N GLU A 174 18.26 -10.39 -10.33
CA GLU A 174 18.37 -11.51 -9.40
C GLU A 174 17.04 -11.77 -8.69
N GLU A 175 16.52 -12.99 -8.77
CA GLU A 175 15.22 -13.37 -8.16
C GLU A 175 15.17 -13.18 -6.62
N TRP A 176 16.33 -13.11 -5.98
CA TRP A 176 16.46 -12.91 -4.53
C TRP A 176 16.67 -11.44 -4.13
N PHE A 177 16.75 -10.51 -5.08
CA PHE A 177 16.93 -9.09 -4.78
C PHE A 177 15.59 -8.32 -4.85
N PHE A 178 15.26 -7.62 -3.79
CA PHE A 178 14.01 -6.88 -3.64
C PHE A 178 14.31 -5.41 -3.32
N LYS A 179 14.27 -4.57 -4.34
CA LYS A 179 14.54 -3.14 -4.24
C LYS A 179 13.43 -2.41 -3.49
N GLY A 180 13.81 -1.50 -2.57
CA GLY A 180 12.87 -0.62 -1.89
C GLY A 180 11.90 -1.31 -0.91
N ILE A 181 12.12 -2.58 -0.58
CA ILE A 181 11.28 -3.31 0.37
C ILE A 181 11.68 -2.99 1.81
N SER A 182 10.70 -2.56 2.62
CA SER A 182 10.92 -2.32 4.04
C SER A 182 11.18 -3.64 4.82
N ARG A 183 11.80 -3.53 6.00
CA ARG A 183 11.97 -4.68 6.88
C ARG A 183 10.64 -5.39 7.18
N LYS A 184 9.60 -4.61 7.46
CA LYS A 184 8.25 -5.14 7.75
C LYS A 184 7.59 -5.80 6.55
N ASP A 185 7.77 -5.23 5.36
CA ASP A 185 7.27 -5.85 4.14
C ASP A 185 8.03 -7.14 3.81
N ALA A 186 9.35 -7.19 4.06
CA ALA A 186 10.14 -8.42 3.94
C ALA A 186 9.65 -9.51 4.90
N GLU A 187 9.39 -9.17 6.17
CA GLU A 187 8.79 -10.10 7.14
C GLU A 187 7.44 -10.63 6.65
N ARG A 188 6.57 -9.74 6.16
CA ARG A 188 5.24 -10.07 5.63
C ARG A 188 5.32 -11.01 4.42
N GLN A 189 6.21 -10.72 3.48
CA GLN A 189 6.37 -11.52 2.27
C GLN A 189 6.97 -12.90 2.59
N LEU A 190 8.04 -12.97 3.40
CA LEU A 190 8.68 -14.23 3.76
C LEU A 190 7.78 -15.16 4.60
N LEU A 191 6.89 -14.59 5.42
CA LEU A 191 5.92 -15.37 6.20
C LEU A 191 4.66 -15.75 5.40
N ALA A 192 4.49 -15.23 4.18
CA ALA A 192 3.38 -15.59 3.32
C ALA A 192 3.41 -17.08 2.94
N PRO A 193 2.23 -17.69 2.67
CA PRO A 193 2.14 -19.07 2.18
C PRO A 193 2.97 -19.28 0.91
N GLY A 194 3.58 -20.45 0.79
CA GLY A 194 4.46 -20.81 -0.32
C GLY A 194 5.94 -20.65 -0.04
N ASN A 195 6.33 -19.80 0.90
CA ASN A 195 7.71 -19.74 1.39
C ASN A 195 7.97 -20.86 2.40
N VAL A 196 9.21 -21.33 2.46
CA VAL A 196 9.68 -22.43 3.33
C VAL A 196 10.77 -21.94 4.29
N LEU A 197 11.17 -22.76 5.25
CA LEU A 197 12.34 -22.47 6.10
C LEU A 197 13.59 -22.25 5.24
N GLY A 198 14.34 -21.18 5.52
CA GLY A 198 15.49 -20.78 4.72
C GLY A 198 15.11 -20.00 3.46
N SER A 199 13.83 -19.76 3.15
CA SER A 199 13.45 -18.79 2.12
C SER A 199 14.01 -17.42 2.48
N PHE A 200 14.55 -16.69 1.50
CA PHE A 200 15.33 -15.49 1.77
C PHE A 200 15.14 -14.41 0.71
N MET A 201 15.51 -13.20 1.07
CA MET A 201 15.67 -12.07 0.16
C MET A 201 16.81 -11.18 0.61
N ILE A 202 17.46 -10.53 -0.35
CA ILE A 202 18.35 -9.38 -0.10
C ILE A 202 17.59 -8.13 -0.51
N ARG A 203 17.64 -7.10 0.32
CA ARG A 203 16.96 -5.83 0.11
C ARG A 203 17.85 -4.65 0.51
N ASP A 204 17.47 -3.46 0.08
CA ASP A 204 18.13 -2.23 0.52
C ASP A 204 18.04 -2.07 2.05
N SER A 205 19.10 -1.51 2.64
CA SER A 205 19.11 -1.19 4.07
C SER A 205 18.36 0.11 4.33
N GLU A 206 17.36 0.08 5.22
CA GLU A 206 16.62 1.29 5.62
C GLU A 206 17.48 2.26 6.44
N THR A 207 18.50 1.75 7.13
CA THR A 207 19.32 2.53 8.06
C THR A 207 20.59 3.09 7.46
N THR A 208 21.05 2.52 6.35
CA THR A 208 22.34 2.89 5.74
C THR A 208 22.20 2.86 4.22
N LYS A 209 22.15 4.06 3.61
CA LYS A 209 22.05 4.21 2.16
C LYS A 209 23.24 3.51 1.45
N GLY A 210 22.93 2.74 0.42
CA GLY A 210 23.95 1.99 -0.36
C GLY A 210 24.42 0.68 0.28
N SER A 211 23.83 0.27 1.42
CA SER A 211 24.06 -1.03 2.05
C SER A 211 22.86 -1.94 1.87
N TYR A 212 23.05 -3.23 2.14
CA TYR A 212 22.03 -4.26 1.98
C TYR A 212 21.72 -4.98 3.27
N SER A 213 20.60 -5.68 3.30
CA SER A 213 20.16 -6.55 4.39
C SER A 213 19.66 -7.87 3.83
N LEU A 214 20.13 -8.97 4.38
CA LEU A 214 19.60 -10.30 4.13
C LEU A 214 18.48 -10.60 5.13
N SER A 215 17.33 -11.03 4.65
CA SER A 215 16.19 -11.46 5.46
C SER A 215 15.91 -12.92 5.17
N VAL A 216 15.77 -13.76 6.22
CA VAL A 216 15.66 -15.22 6.11
C VAL A 216 14.51 -15.72 6.96
N ARG A 217 13.60 -16.54 6.38
CA ARG A 217 12.55 -17.23 7.14
C ARG A 217 13.16 -18.29 8.03
N ASP A 218 12.80 -18.25 9.31
CA ASP A 218 13.29 -19.12 10.36
C ASP A 218 12.12 -19.66 11.18
N TYR A 219 12.40 -20.67 12.02
CA TYR A 219 11.47 -21.22 12.97
C TYR A 219 12.05 -21.18 14.37
N ASP A 220 11.39 -20.46 15.25
CA ASP A 220 11.72 -20.38 16.67
C ASP A 220 10.73 -21.22 17.47
N PRO A 221 11.17 -22.19 18.31
CA PRO A 221 10.26 -23.01 19.11
C PRO A 221 9.30 -22.21 20.00
N GLN A 222 9.71 -21.02 20.46
CA GLN A 222 8.90 -20.15 21.33
C GLN A 222 7.96 -19.22 20.52
N HIS A 223 8.43 -18.71 19.38
CA HIS A 223 7.74 -17.70 18.58
C HIS A 223 7.17 -18.24 17.26
N ARG A 224 7.37 -19.55 16.97
CA ARG A 224 6.98 -20.22 15.72
C ARG A 224 7.70 -19.64 14.50
N ASP A 225 6.95 -19.40 13.41
CA ASP A 225 7.51 -18.80 12.21
C ASP A 225 8.00 -17.37 12.47
N THR A 226 9.24 -17.09 12.14
CA THR A 226 9.90 -15.80 12.34
C THR A 226 10.79 -15.46 11.15
N VAL A 227 11.29 -14.23 11.09
CA VAL A 227 12.25 -13.77 10.08
C VAL A 227 13.45 -13.18 10.80
N LYS A 228 14.63 -13.64 10.46
CA LYS A 228 15.90 -13.08 10.94
C LYS A 228 16.49 -12.16 9.88
N HIS A 229 17.10 -11.07 10.34
CA HIS A 229 17.69 -10.06 9.46
C HIS A 229 19.17 -9.91 9.77
N TYR A 230 19.99 -9.90 8.74
CA TYR A 230 21.42 -9.76 8.81
C TYR A 230 21.86 -8.55 7.99
N LYS A 231 22.64 -7.65 8.60
CA LYS A 231 23.23 -6.54 7.87
C LYS A 231 24.36 -7.06 7.00
N ILE A 232 24.31 -6.77 5.71
CA ILE A 232 25.43 -6.98 4.78
C ILE A 232 26.26 -5.70 4.78
N ARG A 233 27.53 -5.85 5.13
CA ARG A 233 28.50 -4.76 5.19
C ARG A 233 29.37 -4.77 3.92
N THR A 234 29.82 -3.60 3.52
CA THR A 234 30.72 -3.42 2.38
C THR A 234 32.15 -3.23 2.89
N LEU A 235 33.10 -3.85 2.22
CA LEU A 235 34.53 -3.64 2.40
C LEU A 235 35.01 -2.43 1.59
N ASP A 236 36.14 -1.84 1.96
CA ASP A 236 36.72 -0.70 1.26
C ASP A 236 37.08 -1.01 -0.21
N ASN A 237 37.33 -2.28 -0.52
CA ASN A 237 37.59 -2.78 -1.89
C ASN A 237 36.31 -3.14 -2.67
N GLY A 238 35.13 -2.79 -2.16
CA GLY A 238 33.84 -3.06 -2.80
C GLY A 238 33.25 -4.45 -2.52
N GLY A 239 33.92 -5.31 -1.77
CA GLY A 239 33.41 -6.65 -1.38
C GLY A 239 32.33 -6.58 -0.29
N PHE A 240 31.70 -7.73 0.00
CA PHE A 240 30.57 -7.88 0.92
C PHE A 240 30.84 -8.92 2.00
N TYR A 241 30.26 -8.72 3.19
CA TYR A 241 30.29 -9.71 4.27
C TYR A 241 29.14 -9.54 5.24
N ILE A 242 28.74 -10.64 5.86
CA ILE A 242 27.84 -10.66 7.04
C ILE A 242 28.69 -10.87 8.29
N SER A 243 29.57 -11.86 8.26
CA SER A 243 30.57 -12.13 9.28
C SER A 243 31.98 -11.80 8.76
N PRO A 244 32.88 -11.15 9.53
CA PRO A 244 34.26 -10.87 9.10
C PRO A 244 35.08 -12.10 8.73
N ARG A 245 34.62 -13.29 9.06
CA ARG A 245 35.31 -14.55 8.75
C ARG A 245 35.20 -14.96 7.29
N SER A 246 34.12 -14.50 6.62
CA SER A 246 33.78 -14.88 5.24
C SER A 246 33.44 -13.64 4.45
N THR A 247 34.32 -13.26 3.51
CA THR A 247 34.18 -12.09 2.64
C THR A 247 33.98 -12.53 1.19
N PHE A 248 33.25 -11.77 0.40
CA PHE A 248 32.84 -12.11 -0.97
C PHE A 248 33.04 -10.92 -1.89
N GLY A 249 33.41 -11.15 -3.14
CA GLY A 249 33.56 -10.12 -4.15
C GLY A 249 32.22 -9.58 -4.69
N SER A 250 31.13 -10.37 -4.55
CA SER A 250 29.81 -10.03 -5.02
C SER A 250 28.71 -10.56 -4.11
N LEU A 251 27.48 -10.02 -4.23
CA LEU A 251 26.30 -10.56 -3.53
C LEU A 251 25.92 -11.95 -4.05
N GLN A 252 26.18 -12.24 -5.32
CA GLN A 252 25.99 -13.56 -5.93
C GLN A 252 26.85 -14.62 -5.25
N GLU A 253 28.14 -14.32 -5.03
CA GLU A 253 29.06 -15.22 -4.29
C GLU A 253 28.61 -15.42 -2.84
N LEU A 254 28.19 -14.35 -2.16
CA LEU A 254 27.64 -14.40 -0.80
C LEU A 254 26.42 -15.33 -0.74
N VAL A 255 25.46 -15.16 -1.64
CA VAL A 255 24.28 -16.03 -1.74
C VAL A 255 24.67 -17.47 -2.02
N ALA A 256 25.58 -17.70 -2.96
CA ALA A 256 26.06 -19.04 -3.32
C ALA A 256 26.74 -19.75 -2.11
N HIS A 257 27.50 -19.01 -1.31
CA HIS A 257 28.12 -19.54 -0.08
C HIS A 257 27.06 -19.96 0.94
N TYR A 258 26.13 -19.07 1.28
CA TYR A 258 25.10 -19.35 2.29
C TYR A 258 24.01 -20.33 1.82
N LYS A 259 23.90 -20.58 0.51
CA LYS A 259 23.13 -21.71 -0.05
C LYS A 259 23.82 -23.07 0.18
N LYS A 260 25.15 -23.12 0.33
CA LYS A 260 25.89 -24.34 0.62
C LYS A 260 25.86 -24.68 2.11
N ALA A 261 26.10 -23.70 2.97
CA ALA A 261 26.14 -23.86 4.43
C ALA A 261 25.59 -22.62 5.13
N SER A 262 24.98 -22.79 6.31
CA SER A 262 24.44 -21.67 7.09
C SER A 262 25.52 -20.72 7.64
N ASP A 263 26.71 -21.21 7.92
CA ASP A 263 27.90 -20.46 8.37
C ASP A 263 27.58 -19.28 9.33
N GLY A 264 26.78 -19.57 10.37
CA GLY A 264 26.37 -18.59 11.37
C GLY A 264 25.04 -17.89 11.11
N LEU A 265 24.38 -18.14 9.98
CA LEU A 265 22.97 -17.77 9.78
C LEU A 265 22.05 -18.73 10.57
N CYS A 266 20.84 -18.27 10.87
CA CYS A 266 19.80 -19.09 11.53
C CYS A 266 19.42 -20.33 10.71
N GLN A 267 19.42 -20.22 9.38
CA GLN A 267 19.11 -21.29 8.43
C GLN A 267 20.05 -21.20 7.22
N LYS A 268 20.28 -22.35 6.57
CA LYS A 268 20.86 -22.39 5.23
C LYS A 268 19.87 -21.77 4.25
N LEU A 269 20.35 -20.92 3.34
CA LEU A 269 19.51 -20.33 2.31
C LEU A 269 18.99 -21.42 1.36
N THR A 270 17.68 -21.42 1.11
CA THR A 270 17.02 -22.41 0.24
C THR A 270 16.60 -21.75 -1.08
N VAL A 271 15.40 -21.22 -1.14
CA VAL A 271 14.83 -20.60 -2.33
C VAL A 271 14.64 -19.09 -2.11
N PRO A 272 14.71 -18.29 -3.16
CA PRO A 272 14.29 -16.89 -3.06
C PRO A 272 12.87 -16.77 -2.52
N CYS A 273 12.57 -15.67 -1.83
CA CYS A 273 11.21 -15.34 -1.42
C CYS A 273 10.30 -15.34 -2.66
N MET A 274 9.15 -15.99 -2.56
CA MET A 274 8.19 -15.97 -3.67
C MET A 274 7.70 -14.54 -3.90
N SER A 275 7.99 -14.01 -5.07
CA SER A 275 7.47 -12.74 -5.57
C SER A 275 6.22 -13.00 -6.39
N SER A 276 5.12 -12.37 -6.06
CA SER A 276 4.00 -12.29 -6.98
C SER A 276 4.34 -11.36 -8.14
N LYS A 277 3.93 -11.72 -9.36
CA LYS A 277 4.03 -10.81 -10.52
C LYS A 277 3.46 -9.44 -10.12
N PRO A 278 4.21 -8.34 -10.29
CA PRO A 278 3.71 -7.03 -9.94
C PRO A 278 2.46 -6.70 -10.75
N GLN A 279 1.57 -5.91 -10.17
CA GLN A 279 0.43 -5.41 -10.91
C GLN A 279 0.94 -4.54 -12.06
N LYS A 280 0.40 -4.78 -13.28
CA LYS A 280 0.67 -3.94 -14.44
C LYS A 280 0.38 -2.47 -14.07
N PRO A 281 1.26 -1.51 -14.42
CA PRO A 281 0.97 -0.10 -14.26
C PRO A 281 -0.32 0.28 -14.99
N TRP A 282 -1.02 1.28 -14.48
CA TRP A 282 -2.17 1.85 -15.20
C TRP A 282 -1.70 2.49 -16.50
N GLU A 283 -2.59 2.54 -17.48
CA GLU A 283 -2.27 3.10 -18.80
C GLU A 283 -1.73 4.52 -18.70
N LYS A 284 -0.74 4.81 -19.55
CA LYS A 284 -0.18 6.14 -19.68
C LYS A 284 -1.30 7.08 -20.12
N ASP A 285 -1.49 8.16 -19.37
CA ASP A 285 -2.43 9.26 -19.65
C ASP A 285 -3.93 8.90 -19.62
N ALA A 286 -4.34 7.66 -19.30
CA ALA A 286 -5.73 7.25 -19.21
C ALA A 286 -6.37 7.65 -17.88
N TRP A 287 -6.48 8.96 -17.61
CA TRP A 287 -7.24 9.49 -16.48
C TRP A 287 -8.75 9.29 -16.67
N GLU A 288 -9.21 9.48 -17.88
CA GLU A 288 -10.58 9.28 -18.31
C GLU A 288 -10.66 8.09 -19.25
N ILE A 289 -11.51 7.12 -18.94
CA ILE A 289 -11.66 5.90 -19.73
C ILE A 289 -13.09 5.75 -20.23
N PRO A 290 -13.27 5.16 -21.42
CA PRO A 290 -14.60 4.87 -21.92
C PRO A 290 -15.26 3.77 -21.08
N ARG A 291 -16.56 3.89 -20.84
CA ARG A 291 -17.35 2.96 -20.04
C ARG A 291 -17.28 1.52 -20.56
N GLU A 292 -17.24 1.36 -21.86
CA GLU A 292 -17.20 0.07 -22.57
C GLU A 292 -15.93 -0.74 -22.25
N SER A 293 -14.87 -0.06 -21.78
CA SER A 293 -13.64 -0.73 -21.33
C SER A 293 -13.83 -1.51 -20.02
N LEU A 294 -14.96 -1.27 -19.32
CA LEU A 294 -15.27 -1.87 -18.03
C LEU A 294 -16.34 -2.94 -18.16
N LYS A 295 -16.03 -4.16 -17.74
CA LYS A 295 -17.01 -5.23 -17.55
C LYS A 295 -17.34 -5.35 -16.08
N MET A 296 -18.54 -4.91 -15.69
CA MET A 296 -19.04 -5.05 -14.31
C MET A 296 -19.32 -6.53 -14.03
N GLU A 297 -18.77 -7.09 -12.95
CA GLU A 297 -18.84 -8.53 -12.64
C GLU A 297 -19.63 -8.83 -11.37
N LYS A 298 -19.26 -8.18 -10.27
CA LYS A 298 -19.85 -8.50 -8.96
C LYS A 298 -20.04 -7.23 -8.14
N LYS A 299 -21.25 -7.04 -7.61
CA LYS A 299 -21.53 -6.00 -6.64
C LYS A 299 -20.85 -6.33 -5.31
N LEU A 300 -20.01 -5.40 -4.83
CA LEU A 300 -19.26 -5.52 -3.58
C LEU A 300 -20.01 -4.89 -2.41
N GLY A 301 -20.73 -3.79 -2.68
CA GLY A 301 -21.48 -3.07 -1.65
C GLY A 301 -22.43 -2.04 -2.25
N ALA A 302 -23.31 -1.51 -1.42
CA ALA A 302 -24.19 -0.39 -1.74
C ALA A 302 -24.28 0.53 -0.52
N GLY A 303 -24.20 1.82 -0.76
CA GLY A 303 -24.32 2.85 0.25
C GLY A 303 -25.38 3.88 -0.10
N GLN A 304 -25.46 4.92 0.72
CA GLN A 304 -26.39 6.04 0.52
C GLN A 304 -26.11 6.77 -0.81
N PHE A 305 -24.86 6.86 -1.24
CA PHE A 305 -24.41 7.68 -2.36
C PHE A 305 -24.22 6.90 -3.66
N GLY A 306 -24.19 5.56 -3.59
CA GLY A 306 -23.97 4.73 -4.77
C GLY A 306 -23.65 3.29 -4.44
N GLU A 307 -23.09 2.60 -5.42
CA GLU A 307 -22.72 1.20 -5.34
C GLU A 307 -21.23 1.04 -5.63
N VAL A 308 -20.64 -0.02 -5.11
CA VAL A 308 -19.26 -0.42 -5.42
C VAL A 308 -19.31 -1.79 -6.07
N TRP A 309 -18.66 -1.91 -7.23
CA TRP A 309 -18.62 -3.11 -8.03
C TRP A 309 -17.19 -3.58 -8.24
N MET A 310 -16.97 -4.88 -8.27
CA MET A 310 -15.80 -5.46 -8.90
C MET A 310 -16.05 -5.48 -10.41
N ALA A 311 -15.09 -4.99 -11.17
CA ALA A 311 -15.12 -4.99 -12.62
C ALA A 311 -13.78 -5.46 -13.19
N THR A 312 -13.79 -5.83 -14.45
CA THR A 312 -12.58 -6.11 -15.22
C THR A 312 -12.43 -5.02 -16.27
N TYR A 313 -11.29 -4.33 -16.22
CA TYR A 313 -10.88 -3.33 -17.19
C TYR A 313 -10.09 -3.98 -18.32
N ASN A 314 -10.42 -3.65 -19.57
CA ASN A 314 -9.79 -4.17 -20.79
C ASN A 314 -9.58 -5.69 -20.78
N LYS A 315 -10.54 -6.46 -20.22
CA LYS A 315 -10.56 -7.94 -20.10
C LYS A 315 -9.46 -8.56 -19.21
N HIS A 316 -8.56 -7.76 -18.62
CA HIS A 316 -7.38 -8.28 -17.92
C HIS A 316 -7.21 -7.76 -16.49
N THR A 317 -7.51 -6.50 -16.22
CA THR A 317 -7.20 -5.85 -14.93
C THR A 317 -8.44 -5.80 -14.05
N LYS A 318 -8.38 -6.42 -12.86
CA LYS A 318 -9.44 -6.29 -11.85
C LYS A 318 -9.38 -4.94 -11.18
N VAL A 319 -10.52 -4.25 -11.14
CA VAL A 319 -10.69 -2.92 -10.55
C VAL A 319 -11.92 -2.88 -9.66
N ALA A 320 -11.99 -1.91 -8.76
CA ALA A 320 -13.22 -1.54 -8.07
C ALA A 320 -13.81 -0.29 -8.71
N VAL A 321 -15.11 -0.31 -8.96
CA VAL A 321 -15.85 0.78 -9.59
C VAL A 321 -16.88 1.30 -8.61
N LYS A 322 -16.70 2.55 -8.16
CA LYS A 322 -17.68 3.29 -7.35
C LYS A 322 -18.58 4.05 -8.30
N THR A 323 -19.89 3.75 -8.25
CA THR A 323 -20.91 4.41 -9.08
C THR A 323 -21.65 5.43 -8.24
N MET A 324 -22.09 6.52 -8.87
CA MET A 324 -22.93 7.52 -8.24
C MET A 324 -24.41 7.18 -8.44
N LYS A 325 -25.18 7.22 -7.35
CA LYS A 325 -26.65 7.10 -7.45
C LYS A 325 -27.23 8.45 -7.90
N PRO A 326 -28.03 8.48 -8.98
CA PRO A 326 -28.66 9.72 -9.44
C PRO A 326 -29.38 10.47 -8.31
N GLY A 327 -29.14 11.77 -8.20
CA GLY A 327 -29.76 12.64 -7.19
C GLY A 327 -29.28 12.47 -5.75
N SER A 328 -28.28 11.63 -5.48
CA SER A 328 -27.73 11.41 -4.12
C SER A 328 -26.75 12.48 -3.68
N MET A 329 -26.00 13.04 -4.61
CA MET A 329 -25.05 14.14 -4.45
C MET A 329 -24.82 14.84 -5.80
N SER A 330 -24.17 15.99 -5.78
CA SER A 330 -23.77 16.63 -7.05
C SER A 330 -22.59 15.90 -7.70
N VAL A 331 -22.50 16.01 -9.02
CA VAL A 331 -21.41 15.45 -9.84
C VAL A 331 -20.05 16.00 -9.39
N GLU A 332 -19.99 17.31 -9.12
CA GLU A 332 -18.77 17.97 -8.67
C GLU A 332 -18.29 17.44 -7.31
N ALA A 333 -19.24 17.18 -6.38
CA ALA A 333 -18.90 16.61 -5.08
C ALA A 333 -18.39 15.17 -5.19
N PHE A 334 -18.90 14.37 -6.15
CA PHE A 334 -18.43 13.02 -6.41
C PHE A 334 -17.05 13.03 -7.06
N LEU A 335 -16.83 13.87 -8.07
CA LEU A 335 -15.54 14.01 -8.74
C LEU A 335 -14.48 14.67 -7.84
N ALA A 336 -14.88 15.47 -6.84
CA ALA A 336 -13.95 16.04 -5.86
C ALA A 336 -13.20 14.94 -5.08
N GLU A 337 -13.86 13.79 -4.79
CA GLU A 337 -13.19 12.63 -4.18
C GLU A 337 -12.10 12.06 -5.10
N ALA A 338 -12.39 11.92 -6.40
CA ALA A 338 -11.41 11.44 -7.38
C ALA A 338 -10.23 12.41 -7.53
N ASN A 339 -10.48 13.71 -7.60
CA ASN A 339 -9.44 14.73 -7.66
C ASN A 339 -8.55 14.71 -6.41
N LEU A 340 -9.14 14.51 -5.23
CA LEU A 340 -8.40 14.36 -4.01
C LEU A 340 -7.51 13.10 -4.03
N MET A 341 -8.05 11.96 -4.44
CA MET A 341 -7.29 10.71 -4.59
C MET A 341 -6.15 10.85 -5.61
N LYS A 342 -6.33 11.66 -6.67
CA LYS A 342 -5.28 11.96 -7.65
C LYS A 342 -4.10 12.70 -7.01
N THR A 343 -4.39 13.58 -6.06
CA THR A 343 -3.37 14.36 -5.34
C THR A 343 -2.68 13.57 -4.23
N LEU A 344 -3.42 12.66 -3.58
CA LEU A 344 -2.94 11.85 -2.46
C LEU A 344 -2.59 10.45 -2.92
N GLN A 345 -1.35 10.25 -3.43
CA GLN A 345 -0.85 8.95 -3.85
C GLN A 345 0.20 8.43 -2.85
N HIS A 346 -0.08 7.26 -2.29
CA HIS A 346 0.80 6.58 -1.34
C HIS A 346 0.47 5.08 -1.28
N ASP A 347 1.44 4.22 -0.96
CA ASP A 347 1.26 2.75 -0.93
C ASP A 347 0.27 2.27 0.13
N LYS A 348 -0.04 3.11 1.13
CA LYS A 348 -1.02 2.81 2.18
C LYS A 348 -2.35 3.58 2.00
N LEU A 349 -2.55 4.20 0.83
CA LEU A 349 -3.81 4.79 0.39
C LEU A 349 -4.31 4.03 -0.84
N VAL A 350 -5.63 3.86 -0.96
CA VAL A 350 -6.22 3.21 -2.15
C VAL A 350 -5.92 4.04 -3.39
N LYS A 351 -5.31 3.42 -4.39
CA LYS A 351 -4.90 4.08 -5.64
C LYS A 351 -6.13 4.34 -6.52
N LEU A 352 -6.28 5.57 -6.96
CA LEU A 352 -7.19 5.91 -8.05
C LEU A 352 -6.54 5.54 -9.39
N HIS A 353 -7.29 4.88 -10.24
CA HIS A 353 -6.87 4.52 -11.59
C HIS A 353 -7.40 5.49 -12.63
N ALA A 354 -8.71 5.64 -12.68
CA ALA A 354 -9.37 6.45 -13.70
C ALA A 354 -10.76 6.90 -13.24
N VAL A 355 -11.41 7.72 -14.07
CA VAL A 355 -12.81 8.11 -13.94
C VAL A 355 -13.55 7.87 -15.26
N VAL A 356 -14.87 7.71 -15.19
CA VAL A 356 -15.80 7.89 -16.31
C VAL A 356 -16.62 9.13 -15.99
N THR A 357 -16.53 10.17 -16.81
CA THR A 357 -17.16 11.47 -16.57
C THR A 357 -18.54 11.60 -17.21
N GLU A 358 -18.88 10.71 -18.13
CA GLU A 358 -20.24 10.60 -18.67
C GLU A 358 -21.18 9.95 -17.65
N GLU A 359 -22.41 10.46 -17.53
CA GLU A 359 -23.40 9.88 -16.61
C GLU A 359 -23.87 8.47 -17.04
N PRO A 360 -23.98 7.54 -16.09
CA PRO A 360 -23.64 7.57 -14.67
C PRO A 360 -22.12 7.60 -14.46
N ILE A 361 -21.65 8.54 -13.63
CA ILE A 361 -20.22 8.75 -13.37
C ILE A 361 -19.63 7.60 -12.55
N TYR A 362 -18.42 7.17 -12.92
CA TYR A 362 -17.67 6.13 -12.19
C TYR A 362 -16.33 6.66 -11.69
N ILE A 363 -15.95 6.21 -10.48
CA ILE A 363 -14.59 6.32 -9.96
C ILE A 363 -13.98 4.91 -9.94
N ILE A 364 -12.87 4.73 -10.63
CA ILE A 364 -12.20 3.45 -10.81
C ILE A 364 -10.95 3.42 -9.93
N THR A 365 -10.87 2.44 -9.03
CA THR A 365 -9.75 2.28 -8.09
C THR A 365 -9.15 0.88 -8.17
N GLU A 366 -7.99 0.71 -7.56
CA GLU A 366 -7.42 -0.63 -7.37
C GLU A 366 -8.40 -1.55 -6.63
N PHE A 367 -8.37 -2.83 -7.00
CA PHE A 367 -9.24 -3.84 -6.37
C PHE A 367 -8.57 -4.45 -5.14
N MET A 368 -9.23 -4.35 -3.99
CA MET A 368 -8.76 -4.87 -2.71
C MET A 368 -9.50 -6.18 -2.38
N ALA A 369 -8.81 -7.31 -2.57
CA ALA A 369 -9.44 -8.64 -2.66
C ALA A 369 -10.08 -9.14 -1.36
N LYS A 370 -9.62 -8.68 -0.19
CA LYS A 370 -10.17 -9.06 1.13
C LYS A 370 -11.28 -8.12 1.61
N GLY A 371 -11.62 -7.07 0.85
CA GLY A 371 -12.66 -6.11 1.21
C GLY A 371 -12.26 -5.19 2.35
N SER A 372 -13.24 -4.73 3.14
CA SER A 372 -12.97 -3.86 4.28
C SER A 372 -12.26 -4.61 5.42
N LEU A 373 -11.41 -3.88 6.16
CA LEU A 373 -10.76 -4.44 7.36
C LEU A 373 -11.79 -4.91 8.39
N LEU A 374 -12.92 -4.21 8.50
CA LEU A 374 -14.01 -4.60 9.39
C LEU A 374 -14.56 -5.98 9.03
N ASP A 375 -14.88 -6.22 7.75
CA ASP A 375 -15.39 -7.50 7.29
C ASP A 375 -14.31 -8.58 7.35
N PHE A 376 -13.08 -8.23 6.98
CA PHE A 376 -11.95 -9.15 7.08
C PHE A 376 -11.73 -9.62 8.52
N LEU A 377 -11.68 -8.72 9.51
CA LEU A 377 -11.49 -9.08 10.93
C LEU A 377 -12.59 -9.99 11.47
N LYS A 378 -13.83 -9.88 10.94
CA LYS A 378 -14.96 -10.74 11.28
C LYS A 378 -14.98 -12.07 10.52
N SER A 379 -14.20 -12.19 9.45
CA SER A 379 -14.10 -13.42 8.66
C SER A 379 -13.35 -14.52 9.44
N GLU A 380 -13.48 -15.76 8.97
CA GLU A 380 -12.76 -16.89 9.56
C GLU A 380 -11.23 -16.69 9.51
N GLU A 381 -10.69 -16.17 8.40
CA GLU A 381 -9.28 -15.87 8.25
C GLU A 381 -8.83 -14.72 9.17
N GLY A 382 -9.60 -13.64 9.19
CA GLY A 382 -9.27 -12.43 9.95
C GLY A 382 -9.34 -12.64 11.46
N SER A 383 -10.33 -13.41 11.95
CA SER A 383 -10.50 -13.68 13.38
C SER A 383 -9.40 -14.56 13.99
N ARG A 384 -8.61 -15.23 13.14
CA ARG A 384 -7.44 -16.05 13.55
C ARG A 384 -6.12 -15.29 13.49
N GLN A 385 -6.12 -14.02 13.07
CA GLN A 385 -4.87 -13.26 12.98
C GLN A 385 -4.27 -13.04 14.37
N PRO A 386 -2.97 -13.35 14.57
CA PRO A 386 -2.32 -13.16 15.86
C PRO A 386 -2.07 -11.69 16.15
N LEU A 387 -1.92 -11.34 17.44
CA LEU A 387 -1.70 -9.96 17.87
C LEU A 387 -0.58 -9.22 17.10
N PRO A 388 0.59 -9.84 16.82
CA PRO A 388 1.63 -9.15 16.03
C PRO A 388 1.12 -8.70 14.65
N LYS A 389 0.22 -9.48 14.02
CA LYS A 389 -0.37 -9.11 12.73
C LYS A 389 -1.38 -7.96 12.85
N LEU A 390 -2.16 -7.94 13.92
CA LEU A 390 -3.07 -6.82 14.23
C LEU A 390 -2.29 -5.52 14.45
N ILE A 391 -1.14 -5.61 15.13
CA ILE A 391 -0.22 -4.47 15.30
C ILE A 391 0.38 -4.04 13.95
N ASP A 392 0.71 -4.99 13.07
CA ASP A 392 1.19 -4.68 11.72
C ASP A 392 0.14 -3.93 10.89
N PHE A 393 -1.14 -4.34 10.93
CA PHE A 393 -2.23 -3.59 10.31
C PHE A 393 -2.31 -2.16 10.85
N SER A 394 -2.23 -2.00 12.17
CA SER A 394 -2.24 -0.69 12.82
C SER A 394 -1.08 0.20 12.36
N ALA A 395 0.12 -0.38 12.22
CA ALA A 395 1.30 0.34 11.75
C ALA A 395 1.19 0.79 10.29
N GLN A 396 0.61 -0.04 9.41
CA GLN A 396 0.36 0.32 8.01
C GLN A 396 -0.61 1.49 7.88
N ILE A 397 -1.68 1.48 8.68
CA ILE A 397 -2.67 2.57 8.68
C ILE A 397 -2.04 3.85 9.24
N ALA A 398 -1.24 3.76 10.31
CA ALA A 398 -0.51 4.91 10.86
C ALA A 398 0.47 5.53 9.84
N GLU A 399 1.13 4.70 9.03
CA GLU A 399 2.01 5.15 7.93
C GLU A 399 1.22 5.95 6.89
N GLY A 400 0.06 5.44 6.46
CA GLY A 400 -0.82 6.15 5.54
C GLY A 400 -1.35 7.47 6.12
N MET A 401 -1.74 7.48 7.40
CA MET A 401 -2.21 8.69 8.08
C MET A 401 -1.10 9.72 8.28
N ALA A 402 0.14 9.29 8.53
CA ALA A 402 1.30 10.19 8.58
C ALA A 402 1.57 10.86 7.22
N PHE A 403 1.30 10.18 6.11
CA PHE A 403 1.34 10.81 4.79
C PHE A 403 0.23 11.85 4.62
N ILE A 404 -1.01 11.54 5.00
CA ILE A 404 -2.16 12.46 4.95
C ILE A 404 -1.84 13.72 5.78
N GLU A 405 -1.29 13.56 7.00
CA GLU A 405 -0.85 14.66 7.87
C GLU A 405 0.21 15.55 7.19
N ARG A 406 1.26 14.95 6.61
CA ARG A 406 2.32 15.71 5.89
C ARG A 406 1.80 16.50 4.70
N ARG A 407 0.68 16.09 4.13
CA ARG A 407 0.00 16.76 3.02
C ARG A 407 -1.01 17.79 3.47
N ASN A 408 -1.13 18.06 4.77
CA ASN A 408 -2.11 18.98 5.38
C ASN A 408 -3.56 18.61 5.09
N TYR A 409 -3.86 17.31 5.11
CA TYR A 409 -5.23 16.81 4.95
C TYR A 409 -5.73 16.17 6.24
N ILE A 410 -7.05 16.11 6.39
CA ILE A 410 -7.77 15.34 7.41
C ILE A 410 -8.73 14.38 6.74
N HIS A 411 -8.85 13.17 7.29
CA HIS A 411 -9.71 12.14 6.72
C HIS A 411 -11.18 12.26 7.17
N ARG A 412 -11.41 12.53 8.44
CA ARG A 412 -12.70 12.74 9.14
C ARG A 412 -13.63 11.53 9.27
N ASP A 413 -13.33 10.40 8.65
CA ASP A 413 -14.08 9.14 8.79
C ASP A 413 -13.14 7.93 8.88
N LEU A 414 -12.12 8.00 9.75
CA LEU A 414 -11.17 6.92 9.94
C LEU A 414 -11.77 5.83 10.84
N ARG A 415 -12.05 4.67 10.25
CA ARG A 415 -12.63 3.49 10.93
C ARG A 415 -12.37 2.22 10.12
N ALA A 416 -12.53 1.03 10.74
CA ALA A 416 -12.21 -0.24 10.09
C ALA A 416 -13.00 -0.51 8.80
N ALA A 417 -14.19 0.06 8.64
CA ALA A 417 -14.99 -0.04 7.41
C ALA A 417 -14.35 0.70 6.22
N ASN A 418 -13.55 1.73 6.48
CA ASN A 418 -12.89 2.58 5.48
C ASN A 418 -11.41 2.24 5.28
N ILE A 419 -10.97 1.12 5.82
CA ILE A 419 -9.67 0.51 5.52
C ILE A 419 -9.93 -0.72 4.66
N LEU A 420 -9.24 -0.82 3.53
CA LEU A 420 -9.34 -1.97 2.64
C LEU A 420 -8.10 -2.85 2.74
N VAL A 421 -8.29 -4.16 2.52
CA VAL A 421 -7.25 -5.17 2.68
C VAL A 421 -7.00 -5.89 1.35
N SER A 422 -5.75 -5.92 0.92
CA SER A 422 -5.32 -6.62 -0.30
C SER A 422 -5.23 -8.13 -0.10
N ALA A 423 -5.06 -8.88 -1.18
CA ALA A 423 -4.81 -10.33 -1.13
C ALA A 423 -3.57 -10.70 -0.29
N SER A 424 -2.55 -9.84 -0.28
CA SER A 424 -1.30 -10.01 0.49
C SER A 424 -1.35 -9.41 1.89
N LEU A 425 -2.55 -9.07 2.42
CA LEU A 425 -2.76 -8.49 3.73
C LEU A 425 -2.12 -7.10 3.92
N VAL A 426 -2.05 -6.31 2.86
CA VAL A 426 -1.72 -4.88 2.94
C VAL A 426 -2.99 -4.10 3.22
N CYS A 427 -2.95 -3.25 4.26
CA CYS A 427 -4.03 -2.34 4.61
C CYS A 427 -3.83 -0.99 3.91
N LYS A 428 -4.91 -0.47 3.30
CA LYS A 428 -4.92 0.83 2.65
C LYS A 428 -6.12 1.66 3.08
N ILE A 429 -5.89 2.95 3.28
CA ILE A 429 -6.95 3.91 3.65
C ILE A 429 -7.79 4.20 2.42
N ALA A 430 -9.11 4.20 2.58
CA ALA A 430 -10.09 4.42 1.52
C ALA A 430 -11.17 5.41 1.97
N ASP A 431 -12.07 5.76 1.05
CA ASP A 431 -13.22 6.63 1.27
C ASP A 431 -12.85 8.06 1.70
N PHE A 432 -12.31 8.81 0.74
CA PHE A 432 -11.91 10.21 0.92
C PHE A 432 -13.07 11.20 0.75
N GLY A 433 -14.32 10.73 0.67
CA GLY A 433 -15.50 11.57 0.46
C GLY A 433 -15.70 12.67 1.50
N LEU A 434 -15.21 12.47 2.71
CA LEU A 434 -15.22 13.47 3.78
C LEU A 434 -13.88 14.17 3.98
N ALA A 435 -12.79 13.71 3.34
CA ALA A 435 -11.47 14.30 3.51
C ALA A 435 -11.41 15.77 3.02
N ARG A 436 -10.61 16.59 3.67
CA ARG A 436 -10.46 18.03 3.38
C ARG A 436 -9.02 18.49 3.58
N VAL A 437 -8.63 19.53 2.84
CA VAL A 437 -7.42 20.31 3.13
C VAL A 437 -7.65 21.10 4.40
N ILE A 438 -6.63 21.18 5.24
CA ILE A 438 -6.63 22.04 6.42
C ILE A 438 -5.93 23.35 6.04
N GLU A 439 -6.69 24.43 6.02
CA GLU A 439 -6.18 25.79 6.03
C GLU A 439 -6.14 26.23 7.50
N ASP A 440 -5.06 26.81 7.96
CA ASP A 440 -4.87 27.29 9.35
C ASP A 440 -4.99 26.22 10.47
N ASN A 441 -4.65 24.96 10.16
CA ASN A 441 -4.68 23.82 11.10
C ASN A 441 -6.05 23.39 11.63
N GLU A 442 -7.15 23.96 11.14
CA GLU A 442 -8.50 23.64 11.56
C GLU A 442 -9.49 23.67 10.38
N TYR A 443 -10.48 22.79 10.43
CA TYR A 443 -11.63 22.80 9.53
C TYR A 443 -12.91 22.80 10.35
N THR A 444 -13.78 23.77 10.12
CA THR A 444 -15.10 23.84 10.75
C THR A 444 -16.16 23.20 9.84
N ALA A 445 -16.83 22.18 10.33
CA ALA A 445 -17.90 21.50 9.60
C ALA A 445 -19.14 22.39 9.46
N ARG A 446 -19.82 22.29 8.30
CA ARG A 446 -21.11 22.96 8.13
C ARG A 446 -22.15 22.38 9.06
N GLU A 447 -23.07 23.22 9.55
CA GLU A 447 -24.19 22.80 10.38
C GLU A 447 -25.02 21.71 9.66
N GLY A 448 -25.43 20.67 10.42
CA GLY A 448 -26.20 19.53 9.88
C GLY A 448 -25.35 18.41 9.24
N ALA A 449 -24.04 18.48 9.21
CA ALA A 449 -23.20 17.39 8.75
C ALA A 449 -23.34 16.16 9.66
N LYS A 450 -23.56 14.97 9.06
CA LYS A 450 -23.68 13.70 9.79
C LYS A 450 -22.33 13.01 9.84
N PHE A 451 -21.85 12.72 11.05
CA PHE A 451 -20.63 11.99 11.31
C PHE A 451 -20.88 10.71 12.11
N PRO A 452 -20.01 9.68 12.01
CA PRO A 452 -20.10 8.47 12.84
C PRO A 452 -19.67 8.79 14.27
N ILE A 453 -20.63 9.17 15.12
CA ILE A 453 -20.43 9.71 16.48
C ILE A 453 -19.41 8.90 17.29
N LYS A 454 -19.49 7.56 17.25
CA LYS A 454 -18.61 6.69 18.06
C LYS A 454 -17.12 6.76 17.67
N TRP A 455 -16.79 7.27 16.49
CA TRP A 455 -15.42 7.46 16.03
C TRP A 455 -14.97 8.92 16.02
N THR A 456 -15.91 9.85 16.16
CA THR A 456 -15.66 11.27 16.02
C THR A 456 -15.21 11.88 17.36
N ALA A 457 -14.18 12.70 17.33
CA ALA A 457 -13.66 13.40 18.51
C ALA A 457 -14.70 14.36 19.11
N PRO A 458 -14.70 14.57 20.44
CA PRO A 458 -15.69 15.43 21.11
C PRO A 458 -15.73 16.85 20.57
N GLU A 459 -14.57 17.46 20.29
CA GLU A 459 -14.48 18.82 19.72
C GLU A 459 -15.08 18.89 18.32
N ALA A 460 -14.94 17.83 17.53
CA ALA A 460 -15.52 17.75 16.21
C ALA A 460 -17.05 17.56 16.25
N ILE A 461 -17.57 16.80 17.25
CA ILE A 461 -19.01 16.64 17.47
C ILE A 461 -19.65 17.93 17.95
N ASN A 462 -19.07 18.57 18.97
CA ASN A 462 -19.70 19.68 19.70
C ASN A 462 -19.52 21.03 18.98
N PHE A 463 -18.38 21.22 18.31
CA PHE A 463 -18.01 22.52 17.73
C PHE A 463 -17.77 22.45 16.22
N GLY A 464 -17.85 21.24 15.60
CA GLY A 464 -17.54 21.06 14.21
C GLY A 464 -16.04 21.24 13.88
N SER A 465 -15.19 21.39 14.93
CA SER A 465 -13.76 21.61 14.81
C SER A 465 -13.04 20.30 14.47
N PHE A 466 -12.52 20.20 13.25
CA PHE A 466 -11.73 19.08 12.78
C PHE A 466 -10.29 19.47 12.57
N THR A 467 -9.39 18.73 13.20
CA THR A 467 -7.94 18.84 13.03
C THR A 467 -7.37 17.44 12.79
N ILE A 468 -6.07 17.37 12.54
CA ILE A 468 -5.41 16.05 12.49
C ILE A 468 -5.50 15.32 13.84
N LYS A 469 -5.69 16.03 14.96
CA LYS A 469 -5.89 15.41 16.29
C LYS A 469 -7.25 14.76 16.43
N SER A 470 -8.26 15.23 15.69
CA SER A 470 -9.55 14.53 15.58
C SER A 470 -9.41 13.20 14.85
N ASP A 471 -8.54 13.11 13.81
CA ASP A 471 -8.22 11.83 13.16
C ASP A 471 -7.40 10.92 14.09
N VAL A 472 -6.53 11.46 14.95
CA VAL A 472 -5.82 10.68 15.98
C VAL A 472 -6.80 10.05 16.98
N TRP A 473 -7.85 10.79 17.38
CA TRP A 473 -8.95 10.21 18.19
C TRP A 473 -9.61 9.04 17.46
N SER A 474 -10.01 9.25 16.21
CA SER A 474 -10.64 8.20 15.37
C SER A 474 -9.71 7.00 15.21
N PHE A 475 -8.40 7.22 15.04
CA PHE A 475 -7.40 6.15 14.99
C PHE A 475 -7.37 5.34 16.30
N GLY A 476 -7.49 5.97 17.46
CA GLY A 476 -7.61 5.28 18.76
C GLY A 476 -8.83 4.33 18.80
N ILE A 477 -9.97 4.78 18.28
CA ILE A 477 -11.18 3.95 18.17
C ILE A 477 -10.98 2.81 17.15
N LEU A 478 -10.33 3.09 16.02
CA LEU A 478 -9.96 2.08 15.02
C LEU A 478 -9.03 1.00 15.62
N LEU A 479 -8.07 1.38 16.48
CA LEU A 479 -7.23 0.41 17.19
C LEU A 479 -8.07 -0.54 18.05
N MET A 480 -9.11 -0.03 18.71
CA MET A 480 -10.05 -0.87 19.45
C MET A 480 -10.84 -1.83 18.54
N GLU A 481 -11.26 -1.38 17.35
CA GLU A 481 -11.87 -2.27 16.37
C GLU A 481 -10.91 -3.39 15.95
N ILE A 482 -9.64 -3.07 15.71
CA ILE A 482 -8.62 -4.04 15.29
C ILE A 482 -8.40 -5.09 16.38
N VAL A 483 -8.09 -4.69 17.61
CA VAL A 483 -7.74 -5.63 18.70
C VAL A 483 -8.94 -6.43 19.22
N THR A 484 -10.15 -5.97 18.93
CA THR A 484 -11.41 -6.68 19.28
C THR A 484 -12.01 -7.44 18.09
N TYR A 485 -11.27 -7.56 16.97
CA TYR A 485 -11.74 -8.21 15.74
C TYR A 485 -13.08 -7.65 15.21
N GLY A 486 -13.16 -6.32 15.14
CA GLY A 486 -14.29 -5.61 14.55
C GLY A 486 -15.53 -5.47 15.45
N ARG A 487 -15.37 -5.55 16.78
CA ARG A 487 -16.49 -5.25 17.69
C ARG A 487 -16.86 -3.76 17.63
N ILE A 488 -18.14 -3.49 17.82
CA ILE A 488 -18.66 -2.12 17.85
C ILE A 488 -18.05 -1.38 19.05
N PRO A 489 -17.51 -0.17 18.84
CA PRO A 489 -17.04 0.68 19.94
C PRO A 489 -18.16 1.03 20.91
N TYR A 490 -17.81 1.18 22.20
CA TYR A 490 -18.77 1.53 23.27
C TYR A 490 -20.02 0.65 23.21
N PRO A 491 -19.92 -0.67 23.47
CA PRO A 491 -21.09 -1.53 23.52
C PRO A 491 -22.05 -1.01 24.59
N ALA A 492 -23.35 -1.07 24.32
CA ALA A 492 -24.35 -0.76 25.35
C ALA A 492 -24.18 -1.75 26.53
N THR A 493 -24.03 -1.22 27.72
CA THR A 493 -24.02 -1.97 28.96
C THR A 493 -25.42 -2.42 29.31
#